data_985b4cbe88816089e0be9c521087a8bd
#
_entry.id   985b4cbe88816089e0be9c521087a8bd
#
_cell.length_a   1.000
_cell.length_b   1.000
_cell.length_c   1.000
_cell.angle_alpha   90.00
_cell.angle_beta   90.00
_cell.angle_gamma   90.00
#
_symmetry.space_group_name_H-M   'P 1'
#
loop_
_entity.id
_entity.type
_entity.pdbx_description
1 polymer ?
#
loop_
_entity_poly.entity_id
_entity_poly.type
_entity_poly.pdbx_seq_one_letter_code
_entity_poly.pdbx_strand_id
1 'polypeptide(L)'
;GVPVPGVSIGSTPTMAAVSDLTGVTEIRPGNYVFNDFVQVAGGVCAPADCAFSVLATVISHQPGAGHAVVDAGALSLSKDLGPTDPARRRGYGPLLRGLSGGEVDPVLQVKGVTQEHGVVAGEVPADVEGRLAVGEKVRILANHSCLSAALFDEYWVVRDAEVVDRWRIH
;
A
#
# COMPACT_ATOMS: atom_id res chain seq x y z
N GLY A 1 37.02 11.38 22.87
CA GLY A 1 35.83 11.04 22.10
C GLY A 1 35.24 12.30 21.47
N VAL A 2 34.49 12.15 20.39
CA VAL A 2 33.76 13.26 19.77
C VAL A 2 32.48 13.49 20.59
N PRO A 3 32.20 14.75 21.01
CA PRO A 3 30.95 15.04 21.70
C PRO A 3 29.75 14.77 20.78
N VAL A 4 28.76 14.06 21.29
CA VAL A 4 27.49 13.80 20.56
C VAL A 4 26.38 14.51 21.33
N PRO A 5 26.01 15.75 20.94
CA PRO A 5 25.04 16.56 21.69
C PRO A 5 23.60 16.07 21.57
N GLY A 6 23.30 15.23 20.56
CA GLY A 6 21.96 14.70 20.33
C GLY A 6 22.00 13.34 19.66
N VAL A 7 21.03 12.50 20.00
CA VAL A 7 20.77 11.20 19.38
C VAL A 7 19.37 11.21 18.81
N SER A 8 19.27 11.15 17.47
CA SER A 8 18.02 11.15 16.76
C SER A 8 17.79 9.77 16.13
N ILE A 9 16.65 9.17 16.42
CA ILE A 9 16.25 7.87 15.86
C ILE A 9 14.93 8.01 15.11
N GLY A 10 14.70 7.12 14.14
CA GLY A 10 13.49 7.16 13.33
C GLY A 10 13.16 5.79 12.77
N SER A 11 12.18 5.73 11.97
CA SER A 11 11.44 4.62 11.37
C SER A 11 10.29 4.11 12.22
N THR A 12 9.16 3.88 11.56
CA THR A 12 7.94 3.37 12.20
C THR A 12 8.15 2.01 12.84
N PRO A 13 8.80 1.01 12.19
CA PRO A 13 9.05 -0.28 12.84
C PRO A 13 9.91 -0.19 14.10
N THR A 14 10.93 0.68 14.09
CA THR A 14 11.79 0.88 15.26
C THR A 14 10.98 1.43 16.43
N MET A 15 10.11 2.42 16.18
CA MET A 15 9.27 2.99 17.24
C MET A 15 8.24 2.01 17.79
N ALA A 16 7.73 1.11 16.96
CA ALA A 16 6.82 0.06 17.42
C ALA A 16 7.50 -1.01 18.28
N ALA A 17 8.82 -1.20 18.11
CA ALA A 17 9.58 -2.25 18.78
C ALA A 17 10.41 -1.76 19.98
N VAL A 18 10.74 -0.48 20.04
CA VAL A 18 11.62 0.07 21.09
C VAL A 18 10.89 0.17 22.42
N SER A 19 11.53 -0.33 23.47
CA SER A 19 11.01 -0.22 24.86
C SER A 19 11.79 0.74 25.74
N ASP A 20 13.00 1.14 25.32
CA ASP A 20 13.86 2.06 26.07
C ASP A 20 14.41 3.15 25.16
N LEU A 21 14.14 4.39 25.50
CA LEU A 21 14.58 5.60 24.79
C LEU A 21 15.64 6.37 25.59
N THR A 22 16.28 5.75 26.57
CA THR A 22 17.32 6.40 27.37
C THR A 22 18.45 6.92 26.47
N GLY A 23 18.76 8.21 26.60
CA GLY A 23 19.79 8.89 25.79
C GLY A 23 19.32 9.34 24.39
N VAL A 24 18.10 9.01 23.98
CA VAL A 24 17.50 9.53 22.75
C VAL A 24 16.97 10.94 23.02
N THR A 25 17.33 11.88 22.14
CA THR A 25 16.90 13.28 22.24
C THR A 25 15.81 13.63 21.22
N GLU A 26 15.65 12.83 20.16
CA GLU A 26 14.68 13.05 19.09
C GLU A 26 14.20 11.73 18.47
N ILE A 27 12.92 11.66 18.15
CA ILE A 27 12.34 10.56 17.36
C ILE A 27 11.67 11.10 16.10
N ARG A 28 11.83 10.41 14.95
CA ARG A 28 11.33 10.86 13.64
C ARG A 28 10.62 9.72 12.88
N PRO A 29 9.57 9.08 13.45
CA PRO A 29 8.75 8.15 12.67
C PRO A 29 7.91 8.95 11.67
N GLY A 30 7.80 8.48 10.43
CA GLY A 30 7.03 9.16 9.38
C GLY A 30 5.87 8.31 8.86
N ASN A 31 6.15 7.08 8.46
CA ASN A 31 5.20 6.19 7.81
C ASN A 31 3.96 5.84 8.66
N TYR A 32 4.05 5.90 9.99
CA TYR A 32 2.94 5.59 10.91
C TYR A 32 1.67 6.43 10.66
N VAL A 33 1.80 7.59 10.00
CA VAL A 33 0.66 8.46 9.67
C VAL A 33 -0.34 7.74 8.77
N PHE A 34 0.16 6.94 7.82
CA PHE A 34 -0.66 6.17 6.89
C PHE A 34 -0.55 4.67 7.11
N ASN A 35 0.60 4.19 7.59
CA ASN A 35 1.03 2.81 7.47
C ASN A 35 0.98 2.34 6.01
N ASP A 36 1.38 1.12 5.75
CA ASP A 36 1.38 0.51 4.42
C ASP A 36 1.60 -1.00 4.50
N PHE A 37 1.66 -1.67 3.34
CA PHE A 37 1.83 -3.11 3.34
C PHE A 37 3.18 -3.57 3.93
N VAL A 38 4.26 -2.78 3.84
CA VAL A 38 5.55 -3.11 4.48
C VAL A 38 5.39 -3.18 6.00
N GLN A 39 4.63 -2.25 6.61
CA GLN A 39 4.35 -2.26 8.05
C GLN A 39 3.50 -3.47 8.45
N VAL A 40 2.47 -3.80 7.66
CA VAL A 40 1.64 -4.98 7.87
C VAL A 40 2.47 -6.26 7.79
N ALA A 41 3.26 -6.42 6.73
CA ALA A 41 4.11 -7.59 6.53
C ALA A 41 5.20 -7.70 7.62
N GLY A 42 5.64 -6.57 8.18
CA GLY A 42 6.56 -6.49 9.31
C GLY A 42 5.93 -6.81 10.66
N GLY A 43 4.60 -6.91 10.75
CA GLY A 43 3.87 -7.12 12.00
C GLY A 43 3.79 -5.87 12.89
N VAL A 44 3.99 -4.68 12.30
CA VAL A 44 3.94 -3.39 13.00
C VAL A 44 2.51 -2.93 13.22
N CYS A 45 1.62 -3.21 12.26
CA CYS A 45 0.21 -2.84 12.31
C CYS A 45 -0.67 -3.88 11.62
N ALA A 46 -1.97 -3.84 11.84
CA ALA A 46 -2.95 -4.60 11.08
C ALA A 46 -3.28 -3.89 9.74
N PRO A 47 -3.80 -4.61 8.72
CA PRO A 47 -4.23 -3.98 7.47
C PRO A 47 -5.27 -2.87 7.67
N ALA A 48 -6.13 -3.00 8.68
CA ALA A 48 -7.15 -2.01 9.01
C ALA A 48 -6.58 -0.67 9.56
N ASP A 49 -5.31 -0.68 10.01
CA ASP A 49 -4.62 0.52 10.47
C ASP A 49 -3.96 1.31 9.32
N CYS A 50 -4.07 0.80 8.08
CA CYS A 50 -3.54 1.48 6.90
C CYS A 50 -4.57 2.48 6.38
N ALA A 51 -4.26 3.77 6.52
CA ALA A 51 -5.16 4.85 6.13
C ALA A 51 -5.07 5.24 4.64
N PHE A 52 -4.04 4.78 3.91
CA PHE A 52 -3.81 5.11 2.51
C PHE A 52 -3.99 3.90 1.59
N SER A 53 -4.70 4.09 0.50
CA SER A 53 -4.80 3.11 -0.59
C SER A 53 -4.99 3.82 -1.92
N VAL A 54 -4.57 3.18 -3.01
CA VAL A 54 -4.80 3.66 -4.38
C VAL A 54 -6.12 3.08 -4.89
N LEU A 55 -7.03 3.95 -5.32
CA LEU A 55 -8.27 3.56 -6.01
C LEU A 55 -7.97 3.44 -7.50
N ALA A 56 -8.28 2.31 -8.09
CA ALA A 56 -8.09 2.02 -9.50
C ALA A 56 -9.35 1.47 -10.15
N THR A 57 -9.38 1.49 -11.48
CA THR A 57 -10.45 0.88 -12.29
C THR A 57 -9.91 -0.32 -13.03
N VAL A 58 -10.64 -1.40 -13.07
CA VAL A 58 -10.38 -2.51 -13.98
C VAL A 58 -10.70 -2.06 -15.41
N ILE A 59 -9.67 -1.97 -16.26
CA ILE A 59 -9.80 -1.49 -17.63
C ILE A 59 -9.80 -2.61 -18.67
N SER A 60 -9.32 -3.77 -18.30
CA SER A 60 -9.34 -4.96 -19.18
C SER A 60 -9.37 -6.24 -18.35
N HIS A 61 -10.21 -7.18 -18.78
CA HIS A 61 -10.24 -8.54 -18.29
C HIS A 61 -10.76 -9.44 -19.43
N GLN A 62 -9.90 -10.33 -19.90
CA GLN A 62 -10.29 -11.32 -20.92
C GLN A 62 -10.53 -12.67 -20.23
N PRO A 63 -11.67 -13.31 -20.42
CA PRO A 63 -11.94 -14.64 -19.87
C PRO A 63 -10.84 -15.63 -20.25
N GLY A 64 -10.38 -16.41 -19.29
CA GLY A 64 -9.29 -17.38 -19.44
C GLY A 64 -7.87 -16.80 -19.44
N ALA A 65 -7.70 -15.48 -19.39
CA ALA A 65 -6.37 -14.86 -19.36
C ALA A 65 -5.67 -15.01 -18.01
N GLY A 66 -6.42 -15.27 -16.93
CA GLY A 66 -5.89 -15.41 -15.58
C GLY A 66 -5.37 -14.11 -14.96
N HIS A 67 -5.67 -12.97 -15.58
CA HIS A 67 -5.31 -11.66 -15.07
C HIS A 67 -6.29 -10.59 -15.53
N ALA A 68 -6.34 -9.50 -14.77
CA ALA A 68 -7.01 -8.25 -15.14
C ALA A 68 -6.00 -7.11 -15.19
N VAL A 69 -6.33 -6.06 -15.92
CA VAL A 69 -5.50 -4.84 -16.02
C VAL A 69 -6.25 -3.70 -15.34
N VAL A 70 -5.53 -2.93 -14.53
CA VAL A 70 -6.03 -1.73 -13.86
C VAL A 70 -5.27 -0.48 -14.31
N ASP A 71 -5.91 0.69 -14.19
CA ASP A 71 -5.35 2.00 -14.52
C ASP A 71 -4.44 2.56 -13.40
N ALA A 72 -3.76 1.71 -12.67
CA ALA A 72 -2.80 2.05 -11.63
C ALA A 72 -1.48 1.32 -11.87
N GLY A 73 -0.51 2.03 -12.43
CA GLY A 73 0.82 1.53 -12.73
C GLY A 73 1.90 2.08 -11.79
N ALA A 74 3.12 2.16 -12.29
CA ALA A 74 4.26 2.66 -11.52
C ALA A 74 4.12 4.12 -11.09
N LEU A 75 3.37 4.94 -11.84
CA LEU A 75 3.05 6.34 -11.51
C LEU A 75 1.96 6.48 -10.43
N SER A 76 1.43 5.38 -9.92
CA SER A 76 0.47 5.37 -8.82
C SER A 76 0.96 4.54 -7.63
N LEU A 77 1.66 3.44 -7.90
CA LEU A 77 2.08 2.44 -6.90
C LEU A 77 3.57 2.48 -6.60
N SER A 78 4.36 3.24 -7.36
CA SER A 78 5.81 3.15 -7.43
C SER A 78 6.30 1.79 -7.99
N LYS A 79 7.60 1.54 -7.95
CA LYS A 79 8.22 0.24 -8.28
C LYS A 79 8.78 -0.47 -7.04
N ASP A 80 8.34 -0.08 -5.87
CA ASP A 80 8.75 -0.72 -4.62
C ASP A 80 8.06 -2.10 -4.49
N LEU A 81 8.86 -3.13 -4.34
CA LEU A 81 8.40 -4.51 -4.14
C LEU A 81 8.03 -4.81 -2.67
N GLY A 82 8.12 -3.80 -1.80
CA GLY A 82 7.73 -3.91 -0.41
C GLY A 82 8.74 -4.67 0.45
N PRO A 83 8.32 -5.69 1.20
CA PRO A 83 9.17 -6.37 2.17
C PRO A 83 10.48 -6.89 1.58
N THR A 84 11.58 -6.72 2.32
CA THR A 84 12.90 -7.27 1.92
C THR A 84 12.87 -8.80 1.84
N ASP A 85 12.11 -9.47 2.73
CA ASP A 85 11.86 -10.90 2.65
C ASP A 85 10.93 -11.23 1.48
N PRO A 86 11.42 -11.94 0.43
CA PRO A 86 10.60 -12.28 -0.73
C PRO A 86 9.36 -13.11 -0.40
N ALA A 87 9.39 -13.92 0.66
CA ALA A 87 8.27 -14.77 1.07
C ALA A 87 7.07 -13.94 1.59
N ARG A 88 7.30 -12.69 1.98
CA ARG A 88 6.27 -11.76 2.45
C ARG A 88 5.77 -10.80 1.38
N ARG A 89 6.35 -10.82 0.18
CA ARG A 89 5.98 -9.91 -0.91
C ARG A 89 4.61 -10.25 -1.48
N ARG A 90 3.88 -9.21 -1.83
CA ARG A 90 2.59 -9.28 -2.52
C ARG A 90 2.63 -8.40 -3.77
N GLY A 91 3.57 -8.71 -4.68
CA GLY A 91 3.78 -7.95 -5.90
C GLY A 91 4.06 -6.47 -5.63
N TYR A 92 3.32 -5.59 -6.31
CA TYR A 92 3.36 -4.13 -6.13
C TYR A 92 2.24 -3.63 -5.20
N GLY A 93 1.60 -4.52 -4.49
CA GLY A 93 0.57 -4.29 -3.49
C GLY A 93 -0.59 -5.27 -3.61
N PRO A 94 -1.11 -5.79 -2.48
CA PRO A 94 -2.31 -6.60 -2.48
C PRO A 94 -3.56 -5.75 -2.72
N LEU A 95 -4.62 -6.34 -3.26
CA LEU A 95 -5.93 -5.71 -3.29
C LEU A 95 -6.56 -5.70 -1.89
N LEU A 96 -7.39 -4.69 -1.65
CA LEU A 96 -8.29 -4.64 -0.50
C LEU A 96 -9.68 -5.11 -0.92
N ARG A 97 -10.39 -5.79 -0.02
CA ARG A 97 -11.77 -6.20 -0.25
C ARG A 97 -12.71 -5.00 -0.13
N GLY A 98 -13.48 -4.78 -1.18
CA GLY A 98 -14.47 -3.71 -1.23
C GLY A 98 -13.87 -2.30 -1.25
N LEU A 99 -14.75 -1.30 -1.23
CA LEU A 99 -14.37 0.12 -1.27
C LEU A 99 -14.21 0.76 0.11
N SER A 100 -14.51 0.04 1.18
CA SER A 100 -14.33 0.45 2.57
C SER A 100 -13.63 -0.63 3.37
N GLY A 101 -13.15 -0.28 4.57
CA GLY A 101 -12.42 -1.19 5.44
C GLY A 101 -10.98 -1.46 4.99
N GLY A 102 -10.28 -2.29 5.75
CA GLY A 102 -8.86 -2.61 5.54
C GLY A 102 -8.58 -4.10 5.35
N GLU A 103 -9.57 -4.90 4.94
CA GLU A 103 -9.34 -6.33 4.75
C GLU A 103 -8.57 -6.57 3.46
N VAL A 104 -7.40 -7.20 3.56
CA VAL A 104 -6.58 -7.60 2.41
C VAL A 104 -7.18 -8.82 1.73
N ASP A 105 -7.30 -8.78 0.40
CA ASP A 105 -7.64 -9.97 -0.38
C ASP A 105 -6.52 -11.02 -0.22
N PRO A 106 -6.85 -12.27 0.12
CA PRO A 106 -5.85 -13.29 0.39
C PRO A 106 -5.02 -13.68 -0.83
N VAL A 107 -5.55 -13.49 -2.04
CA VAL A 107 -4.91 -13.98 -3.28
C VAL A 107 -4.62 -12.89 -4.29
N LEU A 108 -5.50 -11.89 -4.48
CA LEU A 108 -5.33 -10.87 -5.51
C LEU A 108 -4.28 -9.83 -5.14
N GLN A 109 -3.40 -9.56 -6.08
CA GLN A 109 -2.31 -8.60 -5.96
C GLN A 109 -1.92 -8.02 -7.32
N VAL A 110 -1.27 -6.88 -7.34
CA VAL A 110 -0.67 -6.32 -8.54
C VAL A 110 0.66 -7.03 -8.80
N LYS A 111 0.71 -8.00 -9.69
CA LYS A 111 1.92 -8.80 -9.99
C LYS A 111 2.92 -8.10 -10.90
N GLY A 112 2.47 -7.14 -11.69
CA GLY A 112 3.32 -6.38 -12.60
C GLY A 112 2.82 -4.97 -12.80
N VAL A 113 3.72 -4.04 -13.09
CA VAL A 113 3.38 -2.66 -13.44
C VAL A 113 4.14 -2.21 -14.68
N THR A 114 3.43 -1.53 -15.57
CA THR A 114 4.01 -0.63 -16.57
C THR A 114 3.94 0.79 -16.01
N GLN A 115 4.12 1.81 -16.83
CA GLN A 115 4.05 3.19 -16.39
C GLN A 115 2.67 3.52 -15.80
N GLU A 116 1.59 3.27 -16.58
CA GLU A 116 0.22 3.65 -16.24
C GLU A 116 -0.65 2.47 -15.79
N HIS A 117 -0.25 1.23 -16.04
CA HIS A 117 -1.09 0.06 -15.84
C HIS A 117 -0.49 -0.93 -14.85
N GLY A 118 -1.38 -1.55 -14.07
CA GLY A 118 -1.08 -2.67 -13.20
C GLY A 118 -1.73 -3.96 -13.71
N VAL A 119 -1.01 -5.05 -13.61
CA VAL A 119 -1.53 -6.40 -13.90
C VAL A 119 -1.92 -7.06 -12.59
N VAL A 120 -3.21 -7.26 -12.38
CA VAL A 120 -3.75 -7.95 -11.19
C VAL A 120 -3.91 -9.43 -11.50
N ALA A 121 -3.37 -10.27 -10.64
CA ALA A 121 -3.52 -11.71 -10.72
C ALA A 121 -3.49 -12.36 -9.33
N GLY A 122 -3.97 -13.59 -9.25
CA GLY A 122 -3.83 -14.48 -8.09
C GLY A 122 -2.72 -15.51 -8.27
N GLU A 123 -2.80 -16.61 -7.55
CA GLU A 123 -1.84 -17.73 -7.69
C GLU A 123 -2.18 -18.62 -8.88
N VAL A 124 -3.46 -18.76 -9.19
CA VAL A 124 -3.96 -19.50 -10.36
C VAL A 124 -4.94 -18.63 -11.17
N PRO A 125 -5.13 -18.92 -12.49
CA PRO A 125 -6.05 -18.13 -13.33
C PRO A 125 -7.46 -17.99 -12.76
N ALA A 126 -7.98 -19.03 -12.13
CA ALA A 126 -9.31 -19.04 -11.51
C ALA A 126 -9.49 -18.01 -10.38
N ASP A 127 -8.43 -17.50 -9.80
CA ASP A 127 -8.50 -16.50 -8.74
C ASP A 127 -9.06 -15.16 -9.23
N VAL A 128 -8.95 -14.88 -10.52
CA VAL A 128 -9.40 -13.63 -11.15
C VAL A 128 -10.77 -13.78 -11.79
N GLU A 129 -11.07 -14.99 -12.29
CA GLU A 129 -12.30 -15.27 -13.01
C GLU A 129 -13.55 -14.99 -12.16
N GLY A 130 -14.47 -14.18 -12.71
CA GLY A 130 -15.71 -13.79 -12.04
C GLY A 130 -15.58 -12.87 -10.84
N ARG A 131 -14.36 -12.38 -10.54
CA ARG A 131 -14.09 -11.51 -9.37
C ARG A 131 -13.81 -10.06 -9.72
N LEU A 132 -13.38 -9.79 -10.94
CA LEU A 132 -13.02 -8.46 -11.43
C LEU A 132 -13.69 -8.18 -12.76
N ALA A 133 -14.69 -7.29 -12.76
CA ALA A 133 -15.38 -6.87 -13.98
C ALA A 133 -14.75 -5.59 -14.54
N VAL A 134 -14.73 -5.45 -15.86
CA VAL A 134 -14.30 -4.20 -16.51
C VAL A 134 -15.22 -3.04 -16.07
N GLY A 135 -14.62 -1.95 -15.64
CA GLY A 135 -15.30 -0.79 -15.05
C GLY A 135 -15.42 -0.86 -13.52
N GLU A 136 -15.14 -2.00 -12.90
CA GLU A 136 -15.16 -2.14 -11.45
C GLU A 136 -14.02 -1.32 -10.81
N LYS A 137 -14.33 -0.71 -9.66
CA LYS A 137 -13.35 -0.02 -8.83
C LYS A 137 -12.73 -0.99 -7.84
N VAL A 138 -11.42 -0.95 -7.74
CA VAL A 138 -10.64 -1.74 -6.79
C VAL A 138 -9.72 -0.84 -5.98
N ARG A 139 -9.43 -1.24 -4.76
CA ARG A 139 -8.46 -0.56 -3.91
C ARG A 139 -7.20 -1.40 -3.79
N ILE A 140 -6.06 -0.76 -3.88
CA ILE A 140 -4.74 -1.38 -3.77
C ILE A 140 -4.04 -0.81 -2.55
N LEU A 141 -3.64 -1.68 -1.63
CA LEU A 141 -2.80 -1.28 -0.49
C LEU A 141 -1.36 -1.13 -1.00
N ALA A 142 -0.88 0.12 -1.05
CA ALA A 142 0.47 0.39 -1.52
C ALA A 142 1.52 -0.32 -0.65
N ASN A 143 2.57 -0.82 -1.29
CA ASN A 143 3.69 -1.40 -0.56
C ASN A 143 4.39 -0.35 0.31
N HIS A 144 4.56 0.87 -0.23
CA HIS A 144 5.21 1.99 0.45
C HIS A 144 4.37 3.26 0.27
N SER A 145 3.60 3.61 1.30
CA SER A 145 2.68 4.75 1.25
C SER A 145 3.37 6.07 0.92
N CYS A 146 4.58 6.31 1.44
CA CYS A 146 5.33 7.55 1.18
C CYS A 146 5.67 7.72 -0.31
N LEU A 147 6.11 6.65 -0.98
CA LEU A 147 6.47 6.69 -2.40
C LEU A 147 5.23 6.84 -3.28
N SER A 148 4.15 6.13 -2.93
CA SER A 148 2.90 6.20 -3.68
C SER A 148 2.22 7.56 -3.50
N ALA A 149 2.12 8.06 -2.27
CA ALA A 149 1.52 9.36 -1.97
C ALA A 149 2.23 10.53 -2.68
N ALA A 150 3.57 10.48 -2.81
CA ALA A 150 4.35 11.49 -3.50
C ALA A 150 4.06 11.62 -5.01
N LEU A 151 3.30 10.69 -5.59
CA LEU A 151 2.92 10.68 -7.00
C LEU A 151 1.58 11.38 -7.27
N PHE A 152 0.89 11.85 -6.21
CA PHE A 152 -0.41 12.50 -6.29
C PHE A 152 -0.36 13.94 -5.76
N ASP A 153 -1.29 14.78 -6.20
CA ASP A 153 -1.41 16.16 -5.76
C ASP A 153 -2.42 16.34 -4.62
N GLU A 154 -3.28 15.35 -4.40
CA GLU A 154 -4.33 15.39 -3.39
C GLU A 154 -4.75 14.02 -2.89
N TYR A 155 -5.34 14.00 -1.68
CA TYR A 155 -6.05 12.86 -1.12
C TYR A 155 -7.56 13.08 -1.17
N TRP A 156 -8.28 12.03 -1.49
CA TRP A 156 -9.71 11.94 -1.26
C TRP A 156 -9.94 11.29 0.11
N VAL A 157 -10.47 12.05 1.05
CA VAL A 157 -10.76 11.55 2.39
C VAL A 157 -12.09 10.81 2.37
N VAL A 158 -12.05 9.53 2.75
CA VAL A 158 -13.21 8.64 2.65
C VAL A 158 -13.61 8.15 4.05
N ARG A 159 -14.90 8.15 4.34
CA ARG A 159 -15.50 7.53 5.53
C ARG A 159 -16.68 6.67 5.06
N ASP A 160 -16.70 5.39 5.44
CA ASP A 160 -17.77 4.44 5.09
C ASP A 160 -18.13 4.43 3.59
N ALA A 161 -17.12 4.48 2.72
CA ALA A 161 -17.22 4.57 1.26
C ALA A 161 -17.76 5.91 0.69
N GLU A 162 -17.95 6.92 1.53
CA GLU A 162 -18.32 8.27 1.10
C GLU A 162 -17.12 9.21 1.14
N VAL A 163 -16.98 10.06 0.11
CA VAL A 163 -15.96 11.11 0.10
C VAL A 163 -16.45 12.25 1.01
N VAL A 164 -15.71 12.50 2.08
CA VAL A 164 -16.07 13.53 3.07
C VAL A 164 -15.18 14.76 2.99
N ASP A 165 -14.00 14.69 2.35
CA ASP A 165 -13.09 15.82 2.21
C ASP A 165 -12.05 15.57 1.10
N ARG A 166 -11.26 16.62 0.78
CA ARG A 166 -10.11 16.58 -0.14
C ARG A 166 -8.96 17.38 0.46
N TRP A 167 -7.80 16.75 0.59
CA TRP A 167 -6.61 17.38 1.13
C TRP A 167 -5.52 17.48 0.07
N ARG A 168 -4.96 18.67 -0.09
CA ARG A 168 -3.79 18.86 -0.97
C ARG A 168 -2.53 18.33 -0.32
N ILE A 169 -1.67 17.76 -1.14
CA ILE A 169 -0.31 17.34 -0.75
C ILE A 169 0.62 18.52 -1.08
N HIS A 170 1.46 18.90 -0.12
CA HIS A 170 2.39 20.03 -0.22
C HIS A 170 3.84 19.58 -0.13
#